data_cf1e1c317943b6c0145af9ae7f47d35e
#
_entry.id   cf1e1c317943b6c0145af9ae7f47d35e
#
_cell.length_a   1.000
_cell.length_b   1.000
_cell.length_c   1.000
_cell.angle_alpha   90.00
_cell.angle_beta   90.00
_cell.angle_gamma   90.00
#
_symmetry.space_group_name_H-M   'P 1'
#
loop_
_entity.id
_entity.type
_entity.pdbx_description
1 polymer ?
#
loop_
_entity_poly.entity_id
_entity_poly.type
_entity_poly.pdbx_seq_one_letter_code
_entity_poly.pdbx_strand_id
1 'polypeptide(L)'
;TLIKVEDLCKIYNPGENEVRALDHVSLEIKKGELVAIIGQSGSGKSTFMNMLGCLDVPTSGKYYLNGTDVSEMTDNELSEVRNHEIGFIFQGFNLIANLNAIENVELPLIYRGIDRKTRHELAIESLKMVGLEKRMDHKPSEMSGGQQQRVAIARAIAAQPPVILADEPTGNLDSASSKEILAILKKMHKTGRTVILITHDNGIAAQARRVVRIMDGKIESDTINPDFDQEEA
;
A
#
# COMPACT_ATOMS: atom_id res chain seq x y z
N THR A 1 15.78 4.18 8.55
CA THR A 1 14.43 4.69 8.25
C THR A 1 14.17 4.49 6.76
N LEU A 2 13.01 3.91 6.39
CA LEU A 2 12.60 3.73 5.00
C LEU A 2 11.70 4.89 4.55
N ILE A 3 10.75 5.27 5.41
CA ILE A 3 9.85 6.40 5.21
C ILE A 3 10.09 7.39 6.35
N LYS A 4 10.30 8.66 6.00
CA LYS A 4 10.39 9.75 6.97
C LYS A 4 9.60 10.94 6.47
N VAL A 5 8.62 11.36 7.25
CA VAL A 5 7.81 12.56 7.00
C VAL A 5 8.10 13.55 8.11
N GLU A 6 8.37 14.80 7.74
CA GLU A 6 8.70 15.87 8.67
C GLU A 6 7.79 17.06 8.42
N ASP A 7 6.99 17.37 9.43
CA ASP A 7 6.13 18.57 9.46
C ASP A 7 5.23 18.71 8.22
N LEU A 8 4.72 17.59 7.72
CA LEU A 8 4.00 17.49 6.45
C LEU A 8 2.62 18.12 6.57
N CYS A 9 2.32 19.07 5.68
CA CYS A 9 1.00 19.65 5.54
C CYS A 9 0.44 19.43 4.14
N LYS A 10 -0.87 19.19 4.06
CA LYS A 10 -1.61 19.21 2.79
C LYS A 10 -2.86 20.03 2.93
N ILE A 11 -2.94 21.08 2.13
CA ILE A 11 -4.05 22.03 2.12
C ILE A 11 -4.66 22.02 0.73
N TYR A 12 -5.96 21.75 0.67
CA TYR A 12 -6.76 21.85 -0.55
C TYR A 12 -7.55 23.16 -0.56
N ASN A 13 -7.76 23.74 -1.74
CA ASN A 13 -8.53 24.98 -1.95
C ASN A 13 -8.09 26.11 -1.01
N PRO A 14 -6.83 26.57 -1.06
CA PRO A 14 -6.39 27.67 -0.21
C PRO A 14 -7.23 28.91 -0.47
N GLY A 15 -7.79 29.52 0.58
CA GLY A 15 -8.68 30.67 0.53
C GLY A 15 -10.03 30.42 1.22
N GLU A 16 -11.14 30.83 0.58
CA GLU A 16 -12.47 30.82 1.24
C GLU A 16 -13.00 29.43 1.68
N ASN A 17 -12.51 28.34 1.06
CA ASN A 17 -12.93 26.98 1.40
C ASN A 17 -11.71 26.08 1.68
N GLU A 18 -10.75 26.58 2.45
CA GLU A 18 -9.54 25.84 2.80
C GLU A 18 -9.86 24.57 3.60
N VAL A 19 -9.30 23.45 3.15
CA VAL A 19 -9.36 22.16 3.86
C VAL A 19 -7.94 21.72 4.18
N ARG A 20 -7.58 21.75 5.47
CA ARG A 20 -6.32 21.18 5.97
C ARG A 20 -6.48 19.69 6.16
N ALA A 21 -6.19 18.95 5.11
CA ALA A 21 -6.32 17.48 5.12
C ALA A 21 -5.20 16.82 5.92
N LEU A 22 -4.00 17.43 5.95
CA LEU A 22 -2.89 17.08 6.84
C LEU A 22 -2.32 18.36 7.46
N ASP A 23 -2.05 18.31 8.77
CA ASP A 23 -1.62 19.44 9.57
C ASP A 23 -0.44 19.05 10.45
N HIS A 24 0.78 19.39 10.03
CA HIS A 24 2.05 19.15 10.73
C HIS A 24 2.28 17.68 11.11
N VAL A 25 2.07 16.77 10.16
CA VAL A 25 2.27 15.33 10.38
C VAL A 25 3.76 14.99 10.31
N SER A 26 4.27 14.33 11.35
CA SER A 26 5.63 13.77 11.37
C SER A 26 5.57 12.29 11.74
N LEU A 27 6.21 11.43 10.94
CA LEU A 27 6.22 9.99 11.13
C LEU A 27 7.49 9.38 10.54
N GLU A 28 8.04 8.40 11.22
CA GLU A 28 9.10 7.55 10.69
C GLU A 28 8.66 6.10 10.65
N ILE A 29 8.90 5.41 9.53
CA ILE A 29 8.67 3.96 9.38
C ILE A 29 10.00 3.34 8.98
N LYS A 30 10.43 2.32 9.74
CA LYS A 30 11.66 1.58 9.46
C LYS A 30 11.41 0.47 8.43
N LYS A 31 12.47 0.05 7.77
CA LYS A 31 12.40 -1.10 6.86
C LYS A 31 11.98 -2.36 7.62
N GLY A 32 11.05 -3.11 7.04
CA GLY A 32 10.54 -4.34 7.61
C GLY A 32 9.48 -4.14 8.71
N GLU A 33 8.90 -2.95 8.89
CA GLU A 33 7.78 -2.77 9.80
C GLU A 33 6.45 -3.20 9.16
N LEU A 34 5.53 -3.68 10.00
CA LEU A 34 4.10 -3.83 9.70
C LEU A 34 3.34 -2.78 10.49
N VAL A 35 2.84 -1.76 9.81
CA VAL A 35 2.20 -0.59 10.41
C VAL A 35 0.75 -0.49 9.93
N ALA A 36 -0.19 -0.29 10.84
CA ALA A 36 -1.55 0.11 10.50
C ALA A 36 -1.75 1.60 10.72
N ILE A 37 -2.29 2.29 9.73
CA ILE A 37 -2.72 3.69 9.82
C ILE A 37 -4.25 3.70 9.87
N ILE A 38 -4.81 4.16 10.99
CA ILE A 38 -6.25 4.15 11.24
C ILE A 38 -6.80 5.54 11.48
N GLY A 39 -8.11 5.68 11.35
CA GLY A 39 -8.85 6.91 11.65
C GLY A 39 -10.26 6.87 11.04
N GLN A 40 -11.11 7.80 11.42
CA GLN A 40 -12.46 7.91 10.89
C GLN A 40 -12.47 8.40 9.43
N SER A 41 -13.62 8.32 8.77
CA SER A 41 -13.81 8.97 7.47
C SER A 41 -13.56 10.47 7.58
N GLY A 42 -12.83 11.04 6.64
CA GLY A 42 -12.46 12.45 6.65
C GLY A 42 -11.30 12.84 7.56
N SER A 43 -10.67 11.90 8.29
CA SER A 43 -9.56 12.20 9.21
C SER A 43 -8.22 12.56 8.52
N GLY A 44 -8.12 12.46 7.18
CA GLY A 44 -6.88 12.70 6.44
C GLY A 44 -6.13 11.44 5.99
N LYS A 45 -6.61 10.22 6.33
CA LYS A 45 -5.93 8.95 5.96
C LYS A 45 -5.66 8.81 4.46
N SER A 46 -6.67 9.03 3.61
CA SER A 46 -6.53 8.90 2.16
C SER A 46 -5.55 9.94 1.60
N THR A 47 -5.56 11.15 2.15
CA THR A 47 -4.57 12.17 1.80
C THR A 47 -3.18 11.73 2.22
N PHE A 48 -3.03 11.20 3.43
CA PHE A 48 -1.74 10.70 3.91
C PHE A 48 -1.25 9.51 3.08
N MET A 49 -2.14 8.59 2.70
CA MET A 49 -1.84 7.51 1.77
C MET A 49 -1.32 8.04 0.42
N ASN A 50 -1.98 9.07 -0.12
CA ASN A 50 -1.54 9.68 -1.39
C ASN A 50 -0.16 10.31 -1.28
N MET A 51 0.18 10.93 -0.13
CA MET A 51 1.53 11.43 0.14
C MET A 51 2.53 10.28 0.20
N LEU A 52 2.30 9.27 1.06
CA LEU A 52 3.17 8.10 1.20
C LEU A 52 3.34 7.35 -0.11
N GLY A 53 2.28 7.33 -0.93
CA GLY A 53 2.24 6.68 -2.23
C GLY A 53 2.86 7.50 -3.37
N CYS A 54 3.39 8.68 -3.10
CA CYS A 54 3.85 9.60 -4.15
C CYS A 54 2.80 9.86 -5.25
N LEU A 55 1.51 9.85 -4.87
CA LEU A 55 0.39 10.15 -5.78
C LEU A 55 0.01 11.62 -5.76
N ASP A 56 0.50 12.37 -4.78
CA ASP A 56 0.31 13.80 -4.63
C ASP A 56 1.54 14.38 -3.91
N VAL A 57 1.71 15.71 -3.96
CA VAL A 57 2.80 16.43 -3.30
C VAL A 57 2.30 17.20 -2.08
N PRO A 58 3.10 17.35 -1.03
CA PRO A 58 2.74 18.16 0.13
C PRO A 58 2.63 19.65 -0.22
N THR A 59 1.81 20.38 0.54
CA THR A 59 1.80 21.84 0.48
C THR A 59 3.03 22.43 1.17
N SER A 60 3.49 21.78 2.25
CA SER A 60 4.73 22.11 2.96
C SER A 60 5.21 20.90 3.77
N GLY A 61 6.42 20.99 4.33
CA GLY A 61 7.09 19.90 5.01
C GLY A 61 7.92 19.04 4.07
N LYS A 62 8.48 17.94 4.58
CA LYS A 62 9.39 17.07 3.83
C LYS A 62 8.94 15.61 3.89
N TYR A 63 9.16 14.91 2.78
CA TYR A 63 8.97 13.48 2.69
C TYR A 63 10.20 12.81 2.07
N TYR A 64 10.81 11.92 2.83
CA TYR A 64 11.94 11.09 2.38
C TYR A 64 11.50 9.65 2.24
N LEU A 65 11.70 9.08 1.06
CA LEU A 65 11.47 7.67 0.77
C LEU A 65 12.81 7.03 0.41
N ASN A 66 13.20 6.02 1.18
CA ASN A 66 14.47 5.30 1.02
C ASN A 66 15.70 6.24 0.93
N GLY A 67 15.68 7.32 1.73
CA GLY A 67 16.73 8.33 1.78
C GLY A 67 16.66 9.44 0.73
N THR A 68 15.72 9.37 -0.21
CA THR A 68 15.52 10.37 -1.28
C THR A 68 14.41 11.34 -0.89
N ASP A 69 14.66 12.65 -0.94
CA ASP A 69 13.63 13.68 -0.75
C ASP A 69 12.73 13.71 -2.00
N VAL A 70 11.45 13.38 -1.80
CA VAL A 70 10.44 13.35 -2.87
C VAL A 70 9.46 14.52 -2.81
N SER A 71 9.65 15.46 -1.88
CA SER A 71 8.68 16.53 -1.57
C SER A 71 8.44 17.49 -2.72
N GLU A 72 9.44 17.72 -3.56
CA GLU A 72 9.42 18.72 -4.64
C GLU A 72 9.65 18.07 -6.03
N MET A 73 9.51 16.75 -6.12
CA MET A 73 9.66 16.01 -7.38
C MET A 73 8.53 16.32 -8.34
N THR A 74 8.85 16.32 -9.63
CA THR A 74 7.88 16.41 -10.72
C THR A 74 7.03 15.13 -10.82
N ASP A 75 5.89 15.18 -11.49
CA ASP A 75 5.01 14.01 -11.69
C ASP A 75 5.73 12.84 -12.37
N ASN A 76 6.66 13.11 -13.28
CA ASN A 76 7.45 12.07 -13.95
C ASN A 76 8.40 11.39 -12.96
N GLU A 77 9.13 12.17 -12.16
CA GLU A 77 10.04 11.63 -11.12
C GLU A 77 9.27 10.84 -10.06
N LEU A 78 8.12 11.36 -9.59
CA LEU A 78 7.25 10.63 -8.68
C LEU A 78 6.72 9.33 -9.28
N SER A 79 6.44 9.30 -10.59
CA SER A 79 6.01 8.08 -11.29
C SER A 79 7.11 7.03 -11.32
N GLU A 80 8.36 7.42 -11.52
CA GLU A 80 9.50 6.50 -11.43
C GLU A 80 9.71 5.98 -10.01
N VAL A 81 9.67 6.87 -9.02
CA VAL A 81 9.75 6.48 -7.60
C VAL A 81 8.64 5.49 -7.23
N ARG A 82 7.39 5.79 -7.58
CA ARG A 82 6.25 4.87 -7.34
C ARG A 82 6.51 3.49 -7.93
N ASN A 83 6.93 3.45 -9.19
CA ASN A 83 7.14 2.19 -9.87
C ASN A 83 8.25 1.34 -9.23
N HIS A 84 9.29 1.98 -8.63
CA HIS A 84 10.42 1.27 -8.05
C HIS A 84 10.26 0.95 -6.57
N GLU A 85 9.66 1.86 -5.81
CA GLU A 85 9.69 1.82 -4.34
C GLU A 85 8.37 1.32 -3.73
N ILE A 86 7.24 1.39 -4.47
CA ILE A 86 5.92 1.19 -3.87
C ILE A 86 5.08 0.17 -4.65
N GLY A 87 4.56 -0.83 -3.94
CA GLY A 87 3.52 -1.72 -4.44
C GLY A 87 2.17 -1.34 -3.84
N PHE A 88 1.20 -1.00 -4.68
CA PHE A 88 -0.14 -0.60 -4.25
C PHE A 88 -1.13 -1.75 -4.26
N ILE A 89 -1.92 -1.84 -3.19
CA ILE A 89 -3.09 -2.71 -3.07
C ILE A 89 -4.27 -1.83 -2.69
N PHE A 90 -5.31 -1.80 -3.51
CA PHE A 90 -6.49 -0.97 -3.32
C PHE A 90 -7.72 -1.81 -2.97
N GLN A 91 -8.68 -1.21 -2.28
CA GLN A 91 -9.97 -1.81 -1.95
C GLN A 91 -10.74 -2.27 -3.21
N GLY A 92 -10.68 -1.48 -4.28
CA GLY A 92 -11.35 -1.74 -5.55
C GLY A 92 -10.59 -2.67 -6.51
N PHE A 93 -9.51 -3.34 -6.06
CA PHE A 93 -8.61 -4.19 -6.84
C PHE A 93 -7.87 -3.44 -7.97
N ASN A 94 -8.53 -2.55 -8.69
CA ASN A 94 -8.00 -1.75 -9.80
C ASN A 94 -7.31 -2.62 -10.89
N LEU A 95 -7.93 -3.76 -11.20
CA LEU A 95 -7.49 -4.61 -12.31
C LEU A 95 -8.02 -4.09 -13.64
N ILE A 96 -7.22 -4.26 -14.68
CA ILE A 96 -7.66 -3.96 -16.05
C ILE A 96 -8.53 -5.12 -16.52
N ALA A 97 -9.81 -4.85 -16.75
CA ALA A 97 -10.84 -5.86 -17.00
C ALA A 97 -10.59 -6.70 -18.26
N ASN A 98 -9.95 -6.13 -19.30
CA ASN A 98 -9.68 -6.81 -20.55
C ASN A 98 -8.42 -7.70 -20.50
N LEU A 99 -7.57 -7.54 -19.49
CA LEU A 99 -6.38 -8.32 -19.28
C LEU A 99 -6.68 -9.51 -18.35
N ASN A 100 -6.01 -10.62 -18.57
CA ASN A 100 -6.04 -11.76 -17.65
C ASN A 100 -5.16 -11.50 -16.41
N ALA A 101 -5.10 -12.46 -15.47
CA ALA A 101 -4.37 -12.30 -14.22
C ALA A 101 -2.88 -12.06 -14.45
N ILE A 102 -2.22 -12.85 -15.30
CA ILE A 102 -0.79 -12.70 -15.54
C ILE A 102 -0.46 -11.39 -16.24
N GLU A 103 -1.27 -10.97 -17.22
CA GLU A 103 -1.10 -9.69 -17.91
C GLU A 103 -1.26 -8.51 -16.96
N ASN A 104 -2.22 -8.55 -16.02
CA ASN A 104 -2.36 -7.53 -14.96
C ASN A 104 -1.11 -7.45 -14.08
N VAL A 105 -0.52 -8.60 -13.72
CA VAL A 105 0.68 -8.65 -12.88
C VAL A 105 1.92 -8.18 -13.63
N GLU A 106 2.00 -8.39 -14.94
CA GLU A 106 3.12 -7.92 -15.78
C GLU A 106 3.17 -6.39 -15.94
N LEU A 107 2.08 -5.66 -15.74
CA LEU A 107 1.99 -4.22 -16.03
C LEU A 107 3.11 -3.37 -15.36
N PRO A 108 3.36 -3.44 -14.05
CA PRO A 108 4.42 -2.65 -13.42
C PRO A 108 5.81 -3.04 -13.94
N LEU A 109 6.00 -4.28 -14.35
CA LEU A 109 7.25 -4.79 -14.92
C LEU A 109 7.50 -4.25 -16.33
N ILE A 110 6.42 -4.05 -17.11
CA ILE A 110 6.48 -3.39 -18.43
C ILE A 110 6.96 -1.96 -18.27
N TYR A 111 6.38 -1.21 -17.31
CA TYR A 111 6.79 0.17 -17.03
C TYR A 111 8.24 0.29 -16.56
N ARG A 112 8.79 -0.77 -15.93
CA ARG A 112 10.22 -0.85 -15.59
C ARG A 112 11.13 -1.21 -16.76
N GLY A 113 10.58 -1.47 -17.93
CA GLY A 113 11.36 -1.91 -19.10
C GLY A 113 11.94 -3.31 -18.98
N ILE A 114 11.39 -4.18 -18.09
CA ILE A 114 11.86 -5.56 -17.94
C ILE A 114 11.47 -6.35 -19.21
N ASP A 115 12.41 -7.11 -19.73
CA ASP A 115 12.21 -7.92 -20.94
C ASP A 115 11.07 -8.94 -20.77
N ARG A 116 10.47 -9.36 -21.88
CA ARG A 116 9.26 -10.19 -21.90
C ARG A 116 9.43 -11.51 -21.14
N LYS A 117 10.57 -12.16 -21.25
CA LYS A 117 10.80 -13.47 -20.63
C LYS A 117 10.89 -13.31 -19.12
N THR A 118 11.74 -12.41 -18.66
CA THR A 118 11.96 -12.14 -17.22
C THR A 118 10.68 -11.66 -16.53
N ARG A 119 9.92 -10.72 -17.12
CA ARG A 119 8.68 -10.26 -16.52
C ARG A 119 7.62 -11.34 -16.41
N HIS A 120 7.55 -12.24 -17.43
CA HIS A 120 6.62 -13.36 -17.41
C HIS A 120 6.94 -14.35 -16.28
N GLU A 121 8.22 -14.67 -16.09
CA GLU A 121 8.69 -15.51 -14.98
C GLU A 121 8.36 -14.89 -13.61
N LEU A 122 8.63 -13.59 -13.42
CA LEU A 122 8.32 -12.85 -12.19
C LEU A 122 6.80 -12.81 -11.91
N ALA A 123 5.99 -12.63 -12.95
CA ALA A 123 4.53 -12.63 -12.80
C ALA A 123 3.99 -14.00 -12.39
N ILE A 124 4.50 -15.09 -12.99
CA ILE A 124 4.16 -16.47 -12.60
C ILE A 124 4.52 -16.72 -11.12
N GLU A 125 5.73 -16.36 -10.72
CA GLU A 125 6.18 -16.52 -9.32
C GLU A 125 5.27 -15.75 -8.35
N SER A 126 4.92 -14.52 -8.70
CA SER A 126 4.05 -13.68 -7.86
C SER A 126 2.64 -14.27 -7.74
N LEU A 127 2.07 -14.79 -8.82
CA LEU A 127 0.77 -15.48 -8.79
C LEU A 127 0.80 -16.78 -7.98
N LYS A 128 1.89 -17.54 -8.06
CA LYS A 128 2.10 -18.72 -7.20
C LYS A 128 2.17 -18.36 -5.71
N MET A 129 2.87 -17.27 -5.36
CA MET A 129 2.97 -16.81 -3.97
C MET A 129 1.61 -16.51 -3.32
N VAL A 130 0.62 -16.11 -4.13
CA VAL A 130 -0.74 -15.83 -3.67
C VAL A 130 -1.74 -16.98 -3.96
N GLY A 131 -1.25 -18.15 -4.40
CA GLY A 131 -2.08 -19.35 -4.62
C GLY A 131 -2.99 -19.27 -5.86
N LEU A 132 -2.54 -18.60 -6.93
CA LEU A 132 -3.30 -18.43 -8.17
C LEU A 132 -2.65 -19.09 -9.40
N GLU A 133 -1.78 -20.09 -9.21
CA GLU A 133 -1.10 -20.80 -10.29
C GLU A 133 -2.05 -21.45 -11.32
N LYS A 134 -3.27 -21.81 -10.91
CA LYS A 134 -4.30 -22.40 -11.78
C LYS A 134 -5.25 -21.38 -12.39
N ARG A 135 -5.03 -20.08 -12.17
CA ARG A 135 -5.92 -18.99 -12.57
C ARG A 135 -5.23 -17.89 -13.36
N MET A 136 -4.02 -18.14 -13.85
CA MET A 136 -3.19 -17.13 -14.53
C MET A 136 -3.84 -16.55 -15.79
N ASP A 137 -4.58 -17.38 -16.54
CA ASP A 137 -5.22 -17.00 -17.80
C ASP A 137 -6.65 -16.47 -17.64
N HIS A 138 -7.19 -16.42 -16.39
CA HIS A 138 -8.54 -15.95 -16.13
C HIS A 138 -8.60 -14.41 -16.09
N LYS A 139 -9.68 -13.86 -16.63
CA LYS A 139 -9.98 -12.43 -16.53
C LYS A 139 -10.63 -12.09 -15.19
N PRO A 140 -10.58 -10.84 -14.74
CA PRO A 140 -11.24 -10.40 -13.51
C PRO A 140 -12.73 -10.80 -13.42
N SER A 141 -13.47 -10.76 -14.53
CA SER A 141 -14.89 -11.17 -14.59
C SER A 141 -15.13 -12.66 -14.30
N GLU A 142 -14.10 -13.50 -14.39
CA GLU A 142 -14.14 -14.94 -14.16
C GLU A 142 -13.63 -15.32 -12.75
N MET A 143 -13.34 -14.31 -11.91
CA MET A 143 -12.72 -14.46 -10.59
C MET A 143 -13.62 -13.93 -9.47
N SER A 144 -13.57 -14.60 -8.30
CA SER A 144 -14.16 -14.05 -7.08
C SER A 144 -13.42 -12.78 -6.61
N GLY A 145 -14.05 -11.96 -5.75
CA GLY A 145 -13.41 -10.77 -5.18
C GLY A 145 -12.10 -11.08 -4.48
N GLY A 146 -12.03 -12.16 -3.68
CA GLY A 146 -10.80 -12.60 -3.03
C GLY A 146 -9.72 -13.03 -4.02
N GLN A 147 -10.09 -13.65 -5.15
CA GLN A 147 -9.14 -13.98 -6.21
C GLN A 147 -8.64 -12.73 -6.93
N GLN A 148 -9.51 -11.77 -7.22
CA GLN A 148 -9.13 -10.48 -7.82
C GLN A 148 -8.18 -9.71 -6.90
N GLN A 149 -8.44 -9.69 -5.59
CA GLN A 149 -7.54 -9.05 -4.63
C GLN A 149 -6.17 -9.75 -4.59
N ARG A 150 -6.13 -11.08 -4.67
CA ARG A 150 -4.86 -11.80 -4.76
C ARG A 150 -4.09 -11.49 -6.05
N VAL A 151 -4.76 -11.26 -7.17
CA VAL A 151 -4.11 -10.75 -8.41
C VAL A 151 -3.53 -9.35 -8.17
N ALA A 152 -4.30 -8.45 -7.51
CA ALA A 152 -3.82 -7.11 -7.19
C ALA A 152 -2.59 -7.15 -6.26
N ILE A 153 -2.57 -8.07 -5.30
CA ILE A 153 -1.41 -8.29 -4.45
C ILE A 153 -0.22 -8.83 -5.26
N ALA A 154 -0.43 -9.84 -6.11
CA ALA A 154 0.62 -10.37 -6.98
C ALA A 154 1.23 -9.28 -7.86
N ARG A 155 0.39 -8.40 -8.43
CA ARG A 155 0.83 -7.21 -9.18
C ARG A 155 1.68 -6.27 -8.33
N ALA A 156 1.26 -6.00 -7.09
CA ALA A 156 1.97 -5.11 -6.19
C ALA A 156 3.37 -5.62 -5.83
N ILE A 157 3.57 -6.94 -5.75
CA ILE A 157 4.84 -7.54 -5.31
C ILE A 157 5.74 -7.99 -6.47
N ALA A 158 5.24 -8.08 -7.69
CA ALA A 158 5.98 -8.61 -8.84
C ALA A 158 7.28 -7.86 -9.11
N ALA A 159 7.26 -6.55 -8.91
CA ALA A 159 8.42 -5.68 -9.05
C ALA A 159 9.30 -5.64 -7.79
N GLN A 160 9.01 -6.43 -6.76
CA GLN A 160 9.74 -6.53 -5.49
C GLN A 160 10.00 -5.17 -4.81
N PRO A 161 8.99 -4.30 -4.65
CA PRO A 161 9.18 -3.00 -4.03
C PRO A 161 9.48 -3.15 -2.53
N PRO A 162 10.24 -2.22 -1.92
CA PRO A 162 10.52 -2.24 -0.49
C PRO A 162 9.30 -1.91 0.38
N VAL A 163 8.31 -1.18 -0.17
CA VAL A 163 7.07 -0.78 0.51
C VAL A 163 5.86 -1.37 -0.17
N ILE A 164 4.98 -1.99 0.62
CA ILE A 164 3.62 -2.37 0.22
C ILE A 164 2.65 -1.44 0.94
N LEU A 165 1.88 -0.68 0.16
CA LEU A 165 0.87 0.24 0.65
C LEU A 165 -0.52 -0.33 0.33
N ALA A 166 -1.25 -0.77 1.35
CA ALA A 166 -2.53 -1.44 1.22
C ALA A 166 -3.67 -0.58 1.80
N ASP A 167 -4.52 -0.05 0.91
CA ASP A 167 -5.67 0.78 1.25
C ASP A 167 -6.93 -0.07 1.32
N GLU A 168 -7.48 -0.22 2.52
CA GLU A 168 -8.66 -1.03 2.83
C GLU A 168 -8.64 -2.41 2.11
N PRO A 169 -7.56 -3.20 2.23
CA PRO A 169 -7.32 -4.34 1.36
C PRO A 169 -8.35 -5.46 1.47
N THR A 170 -9.21 -5.41 2.48
CA THR A 170 -10.28 -6.40 2.74
C THR A 170 -11.68 -5.80 2.70
N GLY A 171 -11.83 -4.50 2.44
CA GLY A 171 -13.10 -3.77 2.59
C GLY A 171 -14.24 -4.26 1.68
N ASN A 172 -13.94 -4.92 0.56
CA ASN A 172 -14.91 -5.47 -0.39
C ASN A 172 -15.00 -7.01 -0.36
N LEU A 173 -14.50 -7.65 0.71
CA LEU A 173 -14.37 -9.10 0.78
C LEU A 173 -15.22 -9.70 1.90
N ASP A 174 -15.60 -10.96 1.72
CA ASP A 174 -16.16 -11.77 2.80
C ASP A 174 -15.11 -12.09 3.87
N SER A 175 -15.56 -12.57 5.03
CA SER A 175 -14.70 -12.83 6.19
C SER A 175 -13.61 -13.88 5.93
N ALA A 176 -13.88 -14.89 5.10
CA ALA A 176 -12.92 -15.94 4.78
C ALA A 176 -11.82 -15.40 3.88
N SER A 177 -12.20 -14.72 2.79
CA SER A 177 -11.28 -14.04 1.87
C SER A 177 -10.44 -12.98 2.60
N SER A 178 -11.05 -12.21 3.51
CA SER A 178 -10.34 -11.21 4.32
C SER A 178 -9.22 -11.81 5.15
N LYS A 179 -9.46 -12.96 5.81
CA LYS A 179 -8.41 -13.66 6.57
C LYS A 179 -7.28 -14.15 5.68
N GLU A 180 -7.59 -14.67 4.49
CA GLU A 180 -6.57 -15.11 3.53
C GLU A 180 -5.69 -13.93 3.08
N ILE A 181 -6.29 -12.77 2.76
CA ILE A 181 -5.54 -11.57 2.36
C ILE A 181 -4.62 -11.09 3.48
N LEU A 182 -5.11 -11.01 4.72
CA LEU A 182 -4.28 -10.60 5.86
C LEU A 182 -3.13 -11.58 6.11
N ALA A 183 -3.37 -12.89 5.97
CA ALA A 183 -2.32 -13.90 6.08
C ALA A 183 -1.23 -13.72 5.01
N ILE A 184 -1.60 -13.38 3.77
CA ILE A 184 -0.65 -13.09 2.70
C ILE A 184 0.17 -11.85 3.05
N LEU A 185 -0.44 -10.77 3.53
CA LEU A 185 0.26 -9.53 3.91
C LEU A 185 1.22 -9.76 5.08
N LYS A 186 0.81 -10.51 6.11
CA LYS A 186 1.69 -10.94 7.21
C LYS A 186 2.88 -11.78 6.70
N LYS A 187 2.63 -12.72 5.78
CA LYS A 187 3.71 -13.50 5.17
C LYS A 187 4.72 -12.62 4.43
N MET A 188 4.26 -11.59 3.73
CA MET A 188 5.14 -10.62 3.06
C MET A 188 6.00 -9.85 4.07
N HIS A 189 5.39 -9.38 5.16
CA HIS A 189 6.12 -8.76 6.26
C HIS A 189 7.23 -9.70 6.80
N LYS A 190 6.91 -10.97 7.05
CA LYS A 190 7.89 -11.98 7.52
C LYS A 190 9.06 -12.18 6.56
N THR A 191 8.90 -11.89 5.28
CA THR A 191 10.01 -11.90 4.30
C THR A 191 10.84 -10.61 4.29
N GLY A 192 10.60 -9.69 5.25
CA GLY A 192 11.36 -8.46 5.43
C GLY A 192 10.82 -7.25 4.65
N ARG A 193 9.64 -7.36 4.01
CA ARG A 193 8.99 -6.21 3.36
C ARG A 193 8.32 -5.31 4.38
N THR A 194 8.34 -4.02 4.11
CA THR A 194 7.57 -3.04 4.88
C THR A 194 6.15 -3.03 4.37
N VAL A 195 5.18 -3.24 5.25
CA VAL A 195 3.76 -3.26 4.91
C VAL A 195 3.03 -2.18 5.69
N ILE A 196 2.33 -1.31 4.99
CA ILE A 196 1.51 -0.25 5.57
C ILE A 196 0.05 -0.54 5.22
N LEU A 197 -0.75 -0.83 6.25
CA LEU A 197 -2.18 -1.06 6.14
C LEU A 197 -2.91 0.24 6.44
N ILE A 198 -3.78 0.69 5.56
CA ILE A 198 -4.66 1.82 5.82
C ILE A 198 -6.07 1.26 5.96
N THR A 199 -6.70 1.48 7.10
CA THR A 199 -8.02 0.93 7.38
C THR A 199 -8.77 1.77 8.42
N HIS A 200 -10.08 1.63 8.43
CA HIS A 200 -10.93 2.12 9.53
C HIS A 200 -11.34 0.99 10.49
N ASP A 201 -10.98 -0.25 10.19
CA ASP A 201 -11.30 -1.43 11.00
C ASP A 201 -10.22 -1.67 12.06
N ASN A 202 -10.61 -1.55 13.33
CA ASN A 202 -9.70 -1.78 14.46
C ASN A 202 -9.26 -3.25 14.57
N GLY A 203 -10.07 -4.22 14.12
CA GLY A 203 -9.71 -5.64 14.12
C GLY A 203 -8.61 -5.96 13.12
N ILE A 204 -8.63 -5.28 11.95
CA ILE A 204 -7.55 -5.37 10.97
C ILE A 204 -6.30 -4.65 11.50
N ALA A 205 -6.46 -3.46 12.09
CA ALA A 205 -5.34 -2.71 12.65
C ALA A 205 -4.63 -3.47 13.77
N ALA A 206 -5.37 -4.21 14.60
CA ALA A 206 -4.81 -5.05 15.66
C ALA A 206 -3.89 -6.18 15.11
N GLN A 207 -3.98 -6.50 13.82
CA GLN A 207 -3.09 -7.45 13.16
C GLN A 207 -1.71 -6.86 12.81
N ALA A 208 -1.50 -5.56 13.00
CA ALA A 208 -0.23 -4.90 12.79
C ALA A 208 0.57 -4.76 14.09
N ARG A 209 1.91 -4.75 13.98
CA ARG A 209 2.80 -4.55 15.12
C ARG A 209 2.73 -3.12 15.68
N ARG A 210 2.44 -2.14 14.83
CA ARG A 210 2.37 -0.71 15.19
C ARG A 210 1.10 -0.10 14.62
N VAL A 211 0.42 0.68 15.43
CA VAL A 211 -0.82 1.35 15.04
C VAL A 211 -0.66 2.85 15.20
N VAL A 212 -0.81 3.56 14.09
CA VAL A 212 -0.79 5.03 14.01
C VAL A 212 -2.22 5.51 13.77
N ARG A 213 -2.74 6.34 14.67
CA ARG A 213 -4.08 6.92 14.53
C ARG A 213 -3.99 8.34 14.01
N ILE A 214 -4.76 8.61 12.95
CA ILE A 214 -4.93 9.94 12.38
C ILE A 214 -6.32 10.46 12.71
N MET A 215 -6.39 11.69 13.25
CA MET A 215 -7.61 12.43 13.52
C MET A 215 -7.41 13.89 13.13
N ASP A 216 -8.36 14.44 12.38
CA ASP A 216 -8.37 15.85 11.93
C ASP A 216 -7.04 16.30 11.31
N GLY A 217 -6.48 15.44 10.46
CA GLY A 217 -5.22 15.70 9.75
C GLY A 217 -3.95 15.58 10.58
N LYS A 218 -4.03 15.15 11.84
CA LYS A 218 -2.89 15.01 12.77
C LYS A 218 -2.72 13.57 13.24
N ILE A 219 -1.50 13.21 13.64
CA ILE A 219 -1.28 11.97 14.40
C ILE A 219 -1.74 12.17 15.82
N GLU A 220 -2.80 11.46 16.18
CA GLU A 220 -3.35 11.44 17.54
C GLU A 220 -2.57 10.50 18.46
N SER A 221 -2.18 9.33 17.94
CA SER A 221 -1.40 8.35 18.69
C SER A 221 -0.56 7.47 17.75
N ASP A 222 0.53 6.96 18.30
CA ASP A 222 1.46 6.04 17.64
C ASP A 222 1.90 5.00 18.68
N THR A 223 1.40 3.79 18.57
CA THR A 223 1.52 2.76 19.60
C THR A 223 1.99 1.43 19.02
N ILE A 224 2.82 0.73 19.79
CA ILE A 224 3.22 -0.65 19.49
C ILE A 224 2.17 -1.60 20.07
N ASN A 225 1.71 -2.55 19.28
CA ASN A 225 0.83 -3.61 19.73
C ASN A 225 1.64 -4.65 20.53
N PRO A 226 1.42 -4.76 21.86
CA PRO A 226 2.20 -5.67 22.70
C PRO A 226 1.88 -7.15 22.45
N ASP A 227 0.70 -7.45 21.90
CA ASP A 227 0.22 -8.82 21.70
C ASP A 227 0.64 -9.39 20.33
N PHE A 228 1.19 -8.56 19.44
CA PHE A 228 1.56 -8.97 18.08
C PHE A 228 2.54 -10.15 18.04
N ASP A 229 3.57 -10.12 18.89
CA ASP A 229 4.59 -11.16 18.92
C ASP A 229 4.10 -12.48 19.57
N GLN A 230 2.98 -12.46 20.30
CA GLN A 230 2.37 -13.64 20.95
C GLN A 230 1.50 -14.45 19.97
N GLU A 231 0.90 -13.81 18.96
CA GLU A 231 0.11 -14.50 17.93
C GLU A 231 0.98 -15.17 16.84
N GLU A 232 2.28 -14.90 16.85
CA GLU A 232 3.24 -15.45 15.88
C GLU A 232 4.04 -16.66 16.40
N ALA A 233 3.90 -17.00 17.67
CA ALA A 233 4.55 -18.15 18.31
C ALA A 233 3.67 -19.41 18.22
#